data_62f16b9a7fae9779f83b85277b8e309a
#
_entry.id   62f16b9a7fae9779f83b85277b8e309a
#
_cell.length_a   1.000
_cell.length_b   1.000
_cell.length_c   1.000
_cell.angle_alpha   90.00
_cell.angle_beta   90.00
_cell.angle_gamma   90.00
#
_symmetry.space_group_name_H-M   'P 1'
#
loop_
_entity.id
_entity.type
_entity.pdbx_description
1 polymer ?
#
loop_
_entity_poly.entity_id
_entity_poly.type
_entity_poly.pdbx_seq_one_letter_code
_entity_poly.pdbx_strand_id
1 'polypeptide(L)'
;LDNIFRDIRPDAVKIGMVSSAALIKMIAEKLKEYHADNIVVDPVMVATSGAKLIEDDAVSALKEYLLPMAAVLTPNIPETEVLSGTPVKTEKDMITAAKPISETYHCAVLCKGGHQLNDANDLLYRDGSCQWFYGKRIDNPNTHGTGCTLSSAIASNLAKGFSLDESVERAKQYISGALAATLDLGKGSGPMHHGFDLRSAFIEESTENVAKGNANQKTTGGQQ
;
A
#
# COMPACT_ATOMS: atom_id res chain seq x y z
N LEU A 1 -7.39 -20.18 5.77
CA LEU A 1 -6.19 -20.37 4.95
C LEU A 1 -6.18 -21.78 4.33
N ASP A 2 -6.37 -22.84 5.11
CA ASP A 2 -6.30 -24.24 4.63
C ASP A 2 -7.13 -24.49 3.36
N ASN A 3 -8.40 -24.08 3.36
CA ASN A 3 -9.28 -24.28 2.20
C ASN A 3 -8.76 -23.58 0.93
N ILE A 4 -8.18 -22.36 1.09
CA ILE A 4 -7.63 -21.61 -0.05
C ILE A 4 -6.36 -22.28 -0.57
N PHE A 5 -5.39 -22.56 0.31
CA PHE A 5 -4.12 -23.14 -0.11
C PHE A 5 -4.21 -24.55 -0.70
N ARG A 6 -5.24 -25.34 -0.30
CA ARG A 6 -5.48 -26.69 -0.82
C ARG A 6 -6.25 -26.71 -2.14
N ASP A 7 -7.05 -25.69 -2.40
CA ASP A 7 -7.93 -25.63 -3.59
C ASP A 7 -7.32 -24.72 -4.66
N ILE A 8 -7.15 -23.43 -4.37
CA ILE A 8 -6.58 -22.44 -5.29
C ILE A 8 -5.38 -21.79 -4.60
N ARG A 9 -4.19 -22.43 -4.74
CA ARG A 9 -2.96 -21.92 -4.13
C ARG A 9 -2.66 -20.49 -4.63
N PRO A 10 -2.48 -19.51 -3.72
CA PRO A 10 -2.09 -18.17 -4.12
C PRO A 10 -0.61 -18.10 -4.55
N ASP A 11 -0.30 -17.32 -5.59
CA ASP A 11 1.07 -17.06 -6.08
C ASP A 11 1.77 -15.94 -5.30
N ALA A 12 1.01 -15.15 -4.53
CA ALA A 12 1.52 -14.14 -3.60
C ALA A 12 0.51 -13.92 -2.46
N VAL A 13 1.01 -13.44 -1.33
CA VAL A 13 0.19 -13.15 -0.14
C VAL A 13 0.46 -11.73 0.33
N LYS A 14 -0.58 -10.92 0.51
CA LYS A 14 -0.46 -9.62 1.18
C LYS A 14 -1.02 -9.71 2.59
N ILE A 15 -0.24 -9.25 3.56
CA ILE A 15 -0.65 -9.10 4.94
C ILE A 15 -0.68 -7.61 5.27
N GLY A 16 -1.81 -7.16 5.79
CA GLY A 16 -1.98 -5.81 6.30
C GLY A 16 -2.11 -5.78 7.81
N MET A 17 -3.03 -4.99 8.33
CA MET A 17 -3.26 -4.85 9.77
C MET A 17 -3.76 -6.17 10.38
N VAL A 18 -3.00 -6.69 11.35
CA VAL A 18 -3.38 -7.83 12.21
C VAL A 18 -3.10 -7.42 13.66
N SER A 19 -4.15 -7.30 14.47
CA SER A 19 -4.07 -6.73 15.82
C SER A 19 -3.96 -7.75 16.94
N SER A 20 -4.00 -9.06 16.64
CA SER A 20 -3.94 -10.14 17.65
C SER A 20 -2.66 -10.95 17.52
N ALA A 21 -1.88 -11.03 18.58
CA ALA A 21 -0.67 -11.85 18.64
C ALA A 21 -0.96 -13.34 18.34
N ALA A 22 -2.08 -13.88 18.81
CA ALA A 22 -2.47 -15.26 18.51
C ALA A 22 -2.77 -15.46 17.02
N LEU A 23 -3.45 -14.50 16.39
CA LEU A 23 -3.75 -14.57 14.96
C LEU A 23 -2.48 -14.41 14.12
N ILE A 24 -1.55 -13.54 14.52
CA ILE A 24 -0.25 -13.38 13.88
C ILE A 24 0.52 -14.69 13.85
N LYS A 25 0.60 -15.39 15.00
CA LYS A 25 1.27 -16.70 15.11
C LYS A 25 0.61 -17.74 14.20
N MET A 26 -0.72 -17.83 14.25
CA MET A 26 -1.48 -18.76 13.41
C MET A 26 -1.27 -18.50 11.91
N ILE A 27 -1.25 -17.23 11.49
CA ILE A 27 -0.98 -16.86 10.09
C ILE A 27 0.42 -17.31 9.70
N ALA A 28 1.44 -17.01 10.52
CA ALA A 28 2.82 -17.37 10.25
C ALA A 28 3.01 -18.90 10.15
N GLU A 29 2.43 -19.65 11.07
CA GLU A 29 2.43 -21.13 11.06
C GLU A 29 1.83 -21.68 9.76
N LYS A 30 0.67 -21.16 9.34
CA LYS A 30 0.01 -21.60 8.12
C LYS A 30 0.78 -21.22 6.85
N LEU A 31 1.35 -20.03 6.77
CA LEU A 31 2.17 -19.63 5.63
C LEU A 31 3.43 -20.49 5.51
N LYS A 32 4.03 -20.85 6.65
CA LYS A 32 5.16 -21.78 6.70
C LYS A 32 4.76 -23.21 6.30
N GLU A 33 3.64 -23.72 6.81
CA GLU A 33 3.10 -25.04 6.48
C GLU A 33 2.87 -25.19 4.97
N TYR A 34 2.33 -24.16 4.33
CA TYR A 34 2.04 -24.16 2.90
C TYR A 34 3.18 -23.67 2.02
N HIS A 35 4.36 -23.38 2.59
CA HIS A 35 5.50 -22.80 1.86
C HIS A 35 5.05 -21.63 0.96
N ALA A 36 4.36 -20.67 1.57
CA ALA A 36 3.87 -19.51 0.85
C ALA A 36 5.04 -18.61 0.40
N ASP A 37 4.99 -18.18 -0.85
CA ASP A 37 5.99 -17.32 -1.47
C ASP A 37 5.44 -15.91 -1.70
N ASN A 38 6.31 -14.98 -2.09
CA ASN A 38 5.95 -13.60 -2.46
C ASN A 38 5.08 -12.92 -1.39
N ILE A 39 5.51 -13.04 -0.12
CA ILE A 39 4.77 -12.47 1.02
C ILE A 39 5.11 -10.98 1.12
N VAL A 40 4.12 -10.12 0.92
CA VAL A 40 4.20 -8.66 1.11
C VAL A 40 3.57 -8.30 2.44
N VAL A 41 4.36 -7.77 3.37
CA VAL A 41 3.86 -7.34 4.68
C VAL A 41 3.83 -5.82 4.77
N ASP A 42 2.64 -5.26 4.89
CA ASP A 42 2.41 -3.86 5.26
C ASP A 42 2.29 -3.82 6.79
N PRO A 43 3.34 -3.39 7.51
CA PRO A 43 3.40 -3.53 8.96
C PRO A 43 2.58 -2.45 9.66
N VAL A 44 1.26 -2.47 9.46
CA VAL A 44 0.32 -1.46 9.97
C VAL A 44 0.29 -1.49 11.49
N MET A 45 1.16 -0.70 12.11
CA MET A 45 1.31 -0.57 13.57
C MET A 45 0.95 0.82 14.06
N VAL A 46 1.20 1.83 13.23
CA VAL A 46 1.05 3.24 13.57
C VAL A 46 0.33 3.94 12.43
N ALA A 47 -0.73 4.68 12.78
CA ALA A 47 -1.41 5.55 11.81
C ALA A 47 -0.45 6.64 11.30
N THR A 48 -0.73 7.21 10.15
CA THR A 48 0.03 8.35 9.62
C THR A 48 0.01 9.57 10.54
N SER A 49 -1.00 9.65 11.41
CA SER A 49 -1.09 10.66 12.49
C SER A 49 -0.16 10.38 13.68
N GLY A 50 0.54 9.24 13.71
CA GLY A 50 1.36 8.79 14.83
C GLY A 50 0.59 8.01 15.91
N ALA A 51 -0.72 7.82 15.75
CA ALA A 51 -1.52 7.05 16.71
C ALA A 51 -1.20 5.55 16.61
N LYS A 52 -0.95 4.91 17.76
CA LYS A 52 -0.76 3.46 17.86
C LYS A 52 -2.05 2.73 17.45
N LEU A 53 -1.93 1.75 16.56
CA LEU A 53 -3.05 0.99 16.01
C LEU A 53 -3.17 -0.44 16.58
N ILE A 54 -2.07 -1.00 17.09
CA ILE A 54 -2.02 -2.36 17.65
C ILE A 54 -1.27 -2.36 18.98
N GLU A 55 -1.54 -3.34 19.83
CA GLU A 55 -0.93 -3.48 21.14
C GLU A 55 0.52 -4.03 21.06
N ASP A 56 1.31 -3.85 22.13
CA ASP A 56 2.75 -4.19 22.13
C ASP A 56 3.02 -5.69 21.96
N ASP A 57 2.14 -6.56 22.43
CA ASP A 57 2.23 -8.00 22.27
C ASP A 57 2.03 -8.38 20.77
N ALA A 58 1.11 -7.72 20.08
CA ALA A 58 0.91 -7.90 18.65
C ALA A 58 2.09 -7.36 17.83
N VAL A 59 2.67 -6.20 18.22
CA VAL A 59 3.90 -5.67 17.60
C VAL A 59 5.05 -6.66 17.77
N SER A 60 5.21 -7.22 18.96
CA SER A 60 6.24 -8.21 19.27
C SER A 60 6.06 -9.48 18.43
N ALA A 61 4.83 -10.00 18.37
CA ALA A 61 4.51 -11.15 17.55
C ALA A 61 4.72 -10.90 16.06
N LEU A 62 4.38 -9.71 15.56
CA LEU A 62 4.60 -9.31 14.17
C LEU A 62 6.11 -9.38 13.84
N LYS A 63 6.95 -8.76 14.69
CA LYS A 63 8.41 -8.74 14.54
C LYS A 63 9.03 -10.14 14.58
N GLU A 64 8.50 -11.00 15.44
CA GLU A 64 9.05 -12.35 15.66
C GLU A 64 8.61 -13.36 14.59
N TYR A 65 7.36 -13.31 14.16
CA TYR A 65 6.77 -14.39 13.34
C TYR A 65 6.52 -14.01 11.87
N LEU A 66 6.04 -12.81 11.58
CA LEU A 66 5.61 -12.45 10.22
C LEU A 66 6.68 -11.67 9.44
N LEU A 67 7.37 -10.70 10.05
CA LEU A 67 8.35 -9.89 9.32
C LEU A 67 9.49 -10.73 8.72
N PRO A 68 10.02 -11.78 9.41
CA PRO A 68 11.07 -12.64 8.84
C PRO A 68 10.62 -13.50 7.64
N MET A 69 9.30 -13.58 7.38
CA MET A 69 8.76 -14.34 6.24
C MET A 69 8.52 -13.48 5.00
N ALA A 70 8.68 -12.16 5.12
CA ALA A 70 8.37 -11.24 4.05
C ALA A 70 9.40 -11.29 2.93
N ALA A 71 8.95 -11.28 1.69
CA ALA A 71 9.78 -10.93 0.53
C ALA A 71 10.05 -9.41 0.52
N VAL A 72 9.06 -8.62 0.93
CA VAL A 72 9.17 -7.17 1.07
C VAL A 72 8.28 -6.65 2.20
N LEU A 73 8.84 -5.74 3.00
CA LEU A 73 8.12 -4.92 3.98
C LEU A 73 7.83 -3.55 3.36
N THR A 74 6.65 -3.00 3.65
CA THR A 74 6.23 -1.70 3.11
C THR A 74 5.90 -0.68 4.22
N PRO A 75 6.83 -0.38 5.15
CA PRO A 75 6.57 0.55 6.24
C PRO A 75 6.43 2.00 5.74
N ASN A 76 5.54 2.77 6.37
CA ASN A 76 5.56 4.23 6.30
C ASN A 76 6.67 4.81 7.20
N ILE A 77 6.89 6.14 7.19
CA ILE A 77 7.95 6.76 7.98
C ILE A 77 7.82 6.45 9.49
N PRO A 78 6.66 6.66 10.16
CA PRO A 78 6.49 6.29 11.56
C PRO A 78 6.76 4.80 11.85
N GLU A 79 6.33 3.91 10.97
CA GLU A 79 6.58 2.47 11.08
C GLU A 79 8.05 2.13 10.89
N THR A 80 8.72 2.82 9.95
CA THR A 80 10.18 2.70 9.75
C THR A 80 10.95 3.10 11.00
N GLU A 81 10.54 4.19 11.67
CA GLU A 81 11.12 4.62 12.95
C GLU A 81 10.92 3.58 14.05
N VAL A 82 9.73 3.00 14.18
CA VAL A 82 9.44 1.93 15.16
C VAL A 82 10.24 0.65 14.89
N LEU A 83 10.45 0.30 13.62
CA LEU A 83 11.19 -0.90 13.25
C LEU A 83 12.70 -0.73 13.38
N SER A 84 13.24 0.43 13.00
CA SER A 84 14.69 0.72 13.04
C SER A 84 15.17 1.25 14.40
N GLY A 85 14.26 1.82 15.19
CA GLY A 85 14.60 2.55 16.43
C GLY A 85 15.29 3.89 16.18
N THR A 86 15.27 4.42 14.97
CA THR A 86 15.95 5.67 14.58
C THR A 86 14.97 6.66 13.96
N PRO A 87 15.06 7.97 14.27
CA PRO A 87 14.20 8.97 13.64
C PRO A 87 14.54 9.15 12.16
N VAL A 88 13.52 9.42 11.37
CA VAL A 88 13.62 9.58 9.90
C VAL A 88 13.10 10.95 9.49
N LYS A 89 14.01 11.85 9.16
CA LYS A 89 13.71 13.24 8.78
C LYS A 89 14.19 13.63 7.39
N THR A 90 15.04 12.81 6.79
CA THR A 90 15.64 13.06 5.48
C THR A 90 15.68 11.78 4.65
N GLU A 91 15.89 11.90 3.34
CA GLU A 91 16.13 10.74 2.46
C GLU A 91 17.33 9.89 2.92
N LYS A 92 18.36 10.53 3.45
CA LYS A 92 19.52 9.83 4.02
C LYS A 92 19.13 9.01 5.24
N ASP A 93 18.24 9.53 6.08
CA ASP A 93 17.74 8.80 7.25
C ASP A 93 16.90 7.60 6.83
N MET A 94 16.12 7.71 5.74
CA MET A 94 15.39 6.57 5.18
C MET A 94 16.33 5.41 4.82
N ILE A 95 17.46 5.69 4.17
CA ILE A 95 18.47 4.68 3.84
C ILE A 95 19.05 4.07 5.13
N THR A 96 19.42 4.96 6.09
CA THR A 96 20.03 4.54 7.37
C THR A 96 19.08 3.66 8.19
N ALA A 97 17.78 3.94 8.15
CA ALA A 97 16.76 3.18 8.85
C ALA A 97 16.35 1.90 8.12
N ALA A 98 16.28 1.90 6.79
CA ALA A 98 15.91 0.73 6.00
C ALA A 98 16.94 -0.40 6.11
N LYS A 99 18.23 -0.06 6.18
CA LYS A 99 19.32 -1.02 6.26
C LYS A 99 19.18 -2.01 7.43
N PRO A 100 19.14 -1.59 8.71
CA PRO A 100 19.01 -2.52 9.83
C PRO A 100 17.70 -3.32 9.80
N ILE A 101 16.61 -2.76 9.25
CA ILE A 101 15.36 -3.51 9.08
C ILE A 101 15.57 -4.66 8.09
N SER A 102 16.15 -4.37 6.92
CA SER A 102 16.44 -5.38 5.90
C SER A 102 17.40 -6.47 6.42
N GLU A 103 18.44 -6.08 7.13
CA GLU A 103 19.41 -7.01 7.72
C GLU A 103 18.79 -7.89 8.82
N THR A 104 17.90 -7.32 9.65
CA THR A 104 17.25 -8.05 10.75
C THR A 104 16.25 -9.08 10.25
N TYR A 105 15.47 -8.73 9.23
CA TYR A 105 14.40 -9.58 8.71
C TYR A 105 14.74 -10.33 7.42
N HIS A 106 15.95 -10.11 6.88
CA HIS A 106 16.44 -10.74 5.65
C HIS A 106 15.48 -10.55 4.45
N CYS A 107 14.93 -9.36 4.30
CA CYS A 107 13.96 -9.04 3.26
C CYS A 107 14.19 -7.66 2.64
N ALA A 108 13.56 -7.40 1.51
CA ALA A 108 13.52 -6.04 0.96
C ALA A 108 12.65 -5.13 1.83
N VAL A 109 12.97 -3.82 1.85
CA VAL A 109 12.23 -2.80 2.59
C VAL A 109 11.86 -1.66 1.66
N LEU A 110 10.58 -1.45 1.43
CA LEU A 110 10.05 -0.29 0.73
C LEU A 110 9.60 0.76 1.76
N CYS A 111 10.50 1.68 2.12
CA CYS A 111 10.15 2.83 2.95
C CYS A 111 9.25 3.78 2.14
N LYS A 112 7.99 3.90 2.54
CA LYS A 112 7.03 4.81 1.89
C LYS A 112 7.28 6.23 2.34
N GLY A 113 7.62 7.11 1.41
CA GLY A 113 7.74 8.55 1.65
C GLY A 113 6.38 9.27 1.63
N GLY A 114 6.37 10.56 1.40
CA GLY A 114 5.16 11.32 1.11
C GLY A 114 4.47 11.98 2.30
N HIS A 115 4.91 11.78 3.54
CA HIS A 115 4.19 12.31 4.71
C HIS A 115 4.70 13.65 5.26
N GLN A 116 5.94 14.02 5.01
CA GLN A 116 6.50 15.33 5.43
C GLN A 116 7.85 15.65 4.78
N LEU A 117 8.51 14.69 4.13
CA LEU A 117 9.90 14.87 3.72
C LEU A 117 10.08 15.43 2.32
N ASN A 118 9.25 15.01 1.37
CA ASN A 118 9.29 15.40 -0.04
C ASN A 118 7.98 15.03 -0.74
N ASP A 119 7.93 15.19 -2.07
CA ASP A 119 6.96 14.53 -2.94
C ASP A 119 6.84 13.04 -2.60
N ALA A 120 5.90 12.31 -3.16
CA ALA A 120 5.62 10.91 -2.84
C ALA A 120 6.75 9.96 -3.28
N ASN A 121 8.00 10.20 -2.80
CA ASN A 121 9.17 9.39 -3.14
C ASN A 121 9.30 8.22 -2.17
N ASP A 122 9.43 7.01 -2.70
CA ASP A 122 9.62 5.80 -1.92
C ASP A 122 11.01 5.21 -2.16
N LEU A 123 11.63 4.67 -1.11
CA LEU A 123 12.93 4.03 -1.14
C LEU A 123 12.78 2.53 -1.03
N LEU A 124 13.19 1.78 -2.04
CA LEU A 124 13.41 0.34 -1.93
C LEU A 124 14.87 0.07 -1.57
N TYR A 125 15.06 -0.56 -0.40
CA TYR A 125 16.36 -1.08 0.05
C TYR A 125 16.36 -2.60 -0.02
N ARG A 126 17.37 -3.17 -0.69
CA ARG A 126 17.53 -4.61 -0.83
C ARG A 126 19.00 -4.97 -1.05
N ASP A 127 19.54 -5.91 -0.29
CA ASP A 127 20.90 -6.47 -0.46
C ASP A 127 22.00 -5.41 -0.55
N GLY A 128 21.91 -4.37 0.28
CA GLY A 128 22.85 -3.24 0.28
C GLY A 128 22.64 -2.20 -0.82
N SER A 129 21.69 -2.42 -1.72
CA SER A 129 21.36 -1.50 -2.82
C SER A 129 20.14 -0.66 -2.49
N CYS A 130 20.12 0.57 -3.00
CA CYS A 130 19.03 1.54 -2.86
C CYS A 130 18.46 1.89 -4.22
N GLN A 131 17.15 1.85 -4.37
CA GLN A 131 16.44 2.32 -5.55
C GLN A 131 15.34 3.29 -5.12
N TRP A 132 15.29 4.46 -5.75
CA TRP A 132 14.26 5.44 -5.52
C TRP A 132 13.16 5.36 -6.57
N PHE A 133 11.92 5.38 -6.10
CA PHE A 133 10.72 5.49 -6.93
C PHE A 133 10.11 6.87 -6.70
N TYR A 134 10.34 7.77 -7.63
CA TYR A 134 9.87 9.13 -7.54
C TYR A 134 8.38 9.23 -7.86
N GLY A 135 7.68 10.12 -7.19
CA GLY A 135 6.27 10.39 -7.43
C GLY A 135 5.90 11.81 -7.04
N LYS A 136 5.08 12.46 -7.84
CA LYS A 136 4.50 13.75 -7.48
C LYS A 136 3.34 13.55 -6.53
N ARG A 137 3.22 14.41 -5.52
CA ARG A 137 2.06 14.45 -4.67
C ARG A 137 0.84 14.87 -5.50
N ILE A 138 -0.20 14.06 -5.45
CA ILE A 138 -1.47 14.35 -6.10
C ILE A 138 -2.36 15.00 -5.02
N ASP A 139 -2.87 16.19 -5.32
CA ASP A 139 -3.83 16.88 -4.44
C ASP A 139 -5.19 16.22 -4.55
N ASN A 140 -5.43 15.26 -3.69
CA ASN A 140 -6.67 14.52 -3.59
C ASN A 140 -6.97 14.25 -2.12
N PRO A 141 -8.14 14.67 -1.58
CA PRO A 141 -8.53 14.41 -0.19
C PRO A 141 -8.77 12.92 0.08
N ASN A 142 -9.00 12.12 -0.96
CA ASN A 142 -9.34 10.69 -0.89
C ASN A 142 -8.09 9.81 -0.84
N THR A 143 -7.25 10.01 0.17
CA THR A 143 -5.97 9.27 0.33
C THR A 143 -6.07 8.06 1.25
N HIS A 144 -7.24 7.79 1.83
CA HIS A 144 -7.42 6.65 2.72
C HIS A 144 -7.23 5.34 1.94
N GLY A 145 -6.44 4.43 2.51
CA GLY A 145 -6.18 3.12 1.90
C GLY A 145 -5.08 3.09 0.84
N THR A 146 -4.40 4.20 0.53
CA THR A 146 -3.30 4.23 -0.46
C THR A 146 -2.18 3.25 -0.12
N GLY A 147 -1.74 3.18 1.15
CA GLY A 147 -0.71 2.24 1.60
C GLY A 147 -1.13 0.78 1.42
N CYS A 148 -2.35 0.45 1.87
CA CYS A 148 -2.90 -0.90 1.69
C CYS A 148 -3.05 -1.28 0.22
N THR A 149 -3.45 -0.33 -0.63
CA THR A 149 -3.57 -0.55 -2.07
C THR A 149 -2.21 -0.74 -2.73
N LEU A 150 -1.20 0.06 -2.33
CA LEU A 150 0.17 -0.08 -2.83
C LEU A 150 0.71 -1.49 -2.55
N SER A 151 0.66 -1.94 -1.30
CA SER A 151 1.13 -3.27 -0.90
C SER A 151 0.35 -4.40 -1.59
N SER A 152 -0.96 -4.24 -1.80
CA SER A 152 -1.79 -5.20 -2.55
C SER A 152 -1.43 -5.23 -4.03
N ALA A 153 -1.17 -4.08 -4.64
CA ALA A 153 -0.74 -3.98 -6.04
C ALA A 153 0.66 -4.59 -6.25
N ILE A 154 1.58 -4.41 -5.29
CA ILE A 154 2.90 -5.08 -5.32
C ILE A 154 2.71 -6.60 -5.30
N ALA A 155 1.93 -7.14 -4.35
CA ALA A 155 1.66 -8.57 -4.26
C ALA A 155 1.02 -9.11 -5.56
N SER A 156 0.08 -8.38 -6.14
CA SER A 156 -0.57 -8.76 -7.40
C SER A 156 0.40 -8.81 -8.58
N ASN A 157 1.38 -7.90 -8.63
CA ASN A 157 2.39 -7.91 -9.68
C ASN A 157 3.43 -9.03 -9.46
N LEU A 158 3.85 -9.29 -8.23
CA LEU A 158 4.69 -10.44 -7.90
C LEU A 158 4.01 -11.76 -8.28
N ALA A 159 2.70 -11.91 -8.01
CA ALA A 159 1.92 -13.07 -8.43
C ALA A 159 1.87 -13.27 -9.95
N LYS A 160 2.00 -12.19 -10.73
CA LYS A 160 2.09 -12.23 -12.19
C LYS A 160 3.50 -12.52 -12.70
N GLY A 161 4.48 -12.72 -11.82
CA GLY A 161 5.86 -13.03 -12.16
C GLY A 161 6.75 -11.82 -12.48
N PHE A 162 6.31 -10.59 -12.21
CA PHE A 162 7.16 -9.42 -12.33
C PHE A 162 8.23 -9.41 -11.24
N SER A 163 9.41 -8.84 -11.53
CA SER A 163 10.43 -8.57 -10.53
C SER A 163 9.91 -7.64 -9.43
N LEU A 164 10.57 -7.58 -8.27
CA LEU A 164 10.17 -6.69 -7.19
C LEU A 164 10.20 -5.22 -7.62
N ASP A 165 11.25 -4.82 -8.34
CA ASP A 165 11.42 -3.45 -8.82
C ASP A 165 10.28 -3.05 -9.78
N GLU A 166 9.97 -3.88 -10.76
CA GLU A 166 8.83 -3.68 -11.66
C GLU A 166 7.49 -3.71 -10.92
N SER A 167 7.34 -4.59 -9.92
CA SER A 167 6.13 -4.68 -9.11
C SER A 167 5.87 -3.41 -8.32
N VAL A 168 6.93 -2.82 -7.74
CA VAL A 168 6.84 -1.54 -7.02
C VAL A 168 6.52 -0.39 -7.98
N GLU A 169 7.20 -0.31 -9.12
CA GLU A 169 6.96 0.73 -10.12
C GLU A 169 5.51 0.70 -10.63
N ARG A 170 5.03 -0.48 -11.05
CA ARG A 170 3.65 -0.68 -11.52
C ARG A 170 2.61 -0.36 -10.45
N ALA A 171 2.86 -0.75 -9.20
CA ALA A 171 1.98 -0.45 -8.08
C ALA A 171 1.90 1.06 -7.83
N LYS A 172 3.02 1.77 -7.92
CA LYS A 172 3.09 3.22 -7.77
C LYS A 172 2.37 3.96 -8.90
N GLN A 173 2.52 3.50 -10.14
CA GLN A 173 1.77 4.01 -11.29
C GLN A 173 0.27 3.82 -11.13
N TYR A 174 -0.17 2.64 -10.67
CA TYR A 174 -1.57 2.34 -10.40
C TYR A 174 -2.18 3.27 -9.35
N ILE A 175 -1.48 3.47 -8.22
CA ILE A 175 -1.93 4.39 -7.16
C ILE A 175 -2.05 5.82 -7.70
N SER A 176 -1.04 6.26 -8.45
CA SER A 176 -1.05 7.61 -9.04
C SER A 176 -2.23 7.80 -9.99
N GLY A 177 -2.52 6.82 -10.83
CA GLY A 177 -3.69 6.84 -11.72
C GLY A 177 -5.01 6.88 -10.94
N ALA A 178 -5.17 6.02 -9.93
CA ALA A 178 -6.38 5.96 -9.11
C ALA A 178 -6.64 7.24 -8.31
N LEU A 179 -5.57 7.92 -7.86
CA LEU A 179 -5.67 9.21 -7.18
C LEU A 179 -5.96 10.36 -8.17
N ALA A 180 -5.31 10.36 -9.34
CA ALA A 180 -5.51 11.40 -10.35
C ALA A 180 -6.92 11.39 -10.95
N ALA A 181 -7.55 10.22 -11.02
CA ALA A 181 -8.88 10.05 -11.59
C ALA A 181 -10.03 10.55 -10.69
N THR A 182 -9.75 11.15 -9.57
CA THR A 182 -10.66 11.72 -8.56
C THR A 182 -12.09 11.18 -8.60
N LEU A 183 -12.53 10.59 -7.51
CA LEU A 183 -13.90 10.09 -7.37
C LEU A 183 -14.60 10.90 -6.30
N ASP A 184 -15.56 11.75 -6.70
CA ASP A 184 -16.31 12.61 -5.79
C ASP A 184 -17.52 11.84 -5.24
N LEU A 185 -17.30 11.06 -4.18
CA LEU A 185 -18.34 10.30 -3.49
C LEU A 185 -18.36 10.61 -1.99
N GLY A 186 -19.53 10.99 -1.52
CA GLY A 186 -19.76 11.25 -0.09
C GLY A 186 -19.33 12.65 0.35
N LYS A 187 -19.29 12.87 1.68
CA LYS A 187 -19.00 14.18 2.29
C LYS A 187 -17.71 14.22 3.10
N GLY A 188 -17.00 13.11 3.17
CA GLY A 188 -15.74 12.96 3.89
C GLY A 188 -14.59 12.55 2.97
N SER A 189 -13.57 11.91 3.55
CA SER A 189 -12.51 11.28 2.76
C SER A 189 -13.12 10.11 1.99
N GLY A 190 -13.31 10.27 0.69
CA GLY A 190 -13.90 9.26 -0.20
C GLY A 190 -12.89 8.18 -0.61
N PRO A 191 -13.33 7.19 -1.40
CA PRO A 191 -12.45 6.15 -1.93
C PRO A 191 -11.61 6.64 -3.10
N MET A 192 -10.47 5.98 -3.33
CA MET A 192 -9.75 6.11 -4.59
C MET A 192 -10.53 5.46 -5.73
N HIS A 193 -10.33 5.95 -6.94
CA HIS A 193 -10.98 5.40 -8.13
C HIS A 193 -10.27 4.13 -8.63
N HIS A 194 -10.49 2.99 -7.97
CA HIS A 194 -9.82 1.73 -8.32
C HIS A 194 -10.12 1.23 -9.74
N GLY A 195 -11.23 1.63 -10.32
CA GLY A 195 -11.65 1.30 -11.68
C GLY A 195 -11.20 2.30 -12.76
N PHE A 196 -10.27 3.21 -12.48
CA PHE A 196 -9.92 4.33 -13.37
C PHE A 196 -9.44 3.90 -14.77
N ASP A 197 -8.86 2.71 -14.89
CA ASP A 197 -8.34 2.16 -16.16
C ASP A 197 -9.20 1.00 -16.71
N LEU A 198 -10.34 0.73 -16.09
CA LEU A 198 -11.28 -0.27 -16.60
C LEU A 198 -12.06 0.32 -17.80
N ARG A 199 -11.97 -0.37 -18.93
CA ARG A 199 -12.72 -0.03 -20.14
C ARG A 199 -13.66 -1.17 -20.47
N SER A 200 -14.94 -0.85 -20.61
CA SER A 200 -15.97 -1.82 -20.96
C SER A 200 -17.18 -1.10 -21.53
N ALA A 201 -17.84 -1.71 -22.50
CA ALA A 201 -19.11 -1.21 -23.04
C ALA A 201 -20.22 -1.05 -21.98
N PHE A 202 -20.06 -1.68 -20.81
CA PHE A 202 -20.99 -1.55 -19.69
C PHE A 202 -20.65 -0.41 -18.72
N ILE A 203 -19.49 0.23 -18.90
CA ILE A 203 -19.00 1.35 -18.07
C ILE A 203 -19.13 2.67 -18.81
N GLU A 204 -19.14 2.65 -20.16
CA GLU A 204 -19.29 3.85 -20.97
C GLU A 204 -20.71 4.40 -20.78
N GLU A 205 -20.82 5.60 -20.16
CA GLU A 205 -22.07 6.34 -20.13
C GLU A 205 -22.49 6.64 -21.57
N SER A 206 -23.74 6.36 -21.92
CA SER A 206 -24.26 6.76 -23.21
C SER A 206 -24.16 8.28 -23.35
N THR A 207 -23.56 8.76 -24.42
CA THR A 207 -23.33 10.18 -24.74
C THR A 207 -24.62 11.02 -24.71
N GLU A 208 -25.80 10.39 -24.73
CA GLU A 208 -27.10 11.04 -24.60
C GLU A 208 -27.41 11.60 -23.19
N ASN A 209 -26.80 11.05 -22.11
CA ASN A 209 -27.04 11.56 -20.76
C ASN A 209 -26.20 12.79 -20.40
N VAL A 210 -25.02 12.96 -21.02
CA VAL A 210 -24.17 14.14 -20.82
C VAL A 210 -24.80 15.38 -21.45
N ALA A 211 -25.50 15.23 -22.58
CA ALA A 211 -26.20 16.36 -23.25
C ALA A 211 -27.41 16.88 -22.47
N LYS A 212 -28.11 16.02 -21.72
CA LYS A 212 -29.28 16.40 -20.89
C LYS A 212 -28.90 17.04 -19.57
N GLY A 213 -27.76 16.68 -18.97
CA GLY A 213 -27.25 17.29 -17.73
C GLY A 213 -26.82 18.75 -17.92
N ASN A 214 -26.22 19.08 -19.06
CA ASN A 214 -25.76 20.44 -19.37
C ASN A 214 -26.87 21.38 -19.83
N ALA A 215 -28.01 20.87 -20.29
CA ALA A 215 -29.17 21.69 -20.69
C ALA A 215 -29.98 22.23 -19.49
N ASN A 216 -29.99 21.50 -18.37
CA ASN A 216 -30.74 21.91 -17.18
C ASN A 216 -30.05 22.95 -16.27
N GLN A 217 -28.75 23.20 -16.48
CA GLN A 217 -28.00 24.21 -15.72
C GLN A 217 -28.06 25.61 -16.33
N LYS A 218 -28.58 25.77 -17.56
CA LYS A 218 -28.66 27.08 -18.24
C LYS A 218 -30.01 27.80 -18.10
N THR A 219 -31.02 27.25 -17.43
CA THR A 219 -32.38 27.84 -17.36
C THR A 219 -32.76 28.39 -16.01
N THR A 220 -31.87 28.48 -15.02
CA THR A 220 -32.20 29.11 -13.71
C THR A 220 -31.36 30.35 -13.39
N GLY A 221 -30.93 31.09 -14.39
CA GLY A 221 -30.19 32.35 -14.21
C GLY A 221 -30.82 33.50 -14.99
N GLY A 222 -32.03 33.87 -14.68
CA GLY A 222 -32.65 35.06 -15.29
C GLY A 222 -34.06 35.32 -14.76
N GLN A 223 -34.14 36.05 -13.67
CA GLN A 223 -35.15 37.08 -13.41
C GLN A 223 -35.23 37.45 -11.92
N GLN A 224 -34.89 38.61 -11.66
CA GLN A 224 -35.17 39.67 -10.67
C GLN A 224 -33.96 40.05 -9.85
#